data_8c36f07b67c8449e4e3b64daaba6506b
#
_entry.id   8c36f07b67c8449e4e3b64daaba6506b
#
_cell.length_a   1.000
_cell.length_b   1.000
_cell.length_c   1.000
_cell.angle_alpha   90.00
_cell.angle_beta   90.00
_cell.angle_gamma   90.00
#
_symmetry.space_group_name_H-M   'P 1'
#
loop_
_entity.id
_entity.type
_entity.pdbx_description
1 polymer ?
#
loop_
_entity_poly.entity_id
_entity_poly.type
_entity_poly.pdbx_seq_one_letter_code
_entity_poly.pdbx_strand_id
1 'polypeptide(L)'
;MKNLLWAAVALSLSALSFNVALAHGENKPKHGGVVSAASDLHFELVATSTGAALYIDDHGKPVALTGMTGKLTVLNGTEKSEAVLTVAGDKLEAKGLKLVKGTKVVAALTTPAKKAITVRFTVK
;
A
#
# COMPACT_ATOMS: atom_id res chain seq x y z
N MET A 1 -50.19 -39.78 -34.20
CA MET A 1 -50.04 -39.21 -32.84
C MET A 1 -48.65 -38.77 -32.65
N LYS A 2 -48.52 -37.53 -32.60
CA LYS A 2 -47.16 -36.95 -32.45
C LYS A 2 -46.91 -36.57 -31.04
N ASN A 3 -46.01 -37.26 -30.44
CA ASN A 3 -45.53 -36.91 -29.12
C ASN A 3 -44.38 -35.95 -29.27
N LEU A 4 -44.70 -34.72 -29.03
CA LEU A 4 -43.68 -33.70 -28.95
C LEU A 4 -43.04 -33.79 -27.58
N LEU A 5 -41.90 -34.41 -27.56
CA LEU A 5 -41.03 -34.34 -26.40
C LEU A 5 -40.29 -33.01 -26.46
N TRP A 6 -40.83 -32.08 -25.76
CA TRP A 6 -40.09 -30.84 -25.49
C TRP A 6 -39.09 -31.15 -24.41
N ALA A 7 -37.91 -31.49 -24.82
CA ALA A 7 -36.82 -31.45 -23.92
C ALA A 7 -36.53 -29.98 -23.64
N ALA A 8 -37.06 -29.49 -22.55
CA ALA A 8 -36.65 -28.22 -22.04
C ALA A 8 -35.20 -28.38 -21.59
N VAL A 9 -34.31 -28.06 -22.48
CA VAL A 9 -32.91 -27.85 -22.07
C VAL A 9 -32.93 -26.60 -21.22
N ALA A 10 -33.08 -26.79 -19.95
CA ALA A 10 -32.79 -25.73 -19.01
C ALA A 10 -31.30 -25.46 -19.10
N LEU A 11 -30.95 -24.51 -19.93
CA LEU A 11 -29.63 -23.96 -19.93
C LEU A 11 -29.48 -23.23 -18.58
N SER A 12 -29.05 -23.96 -17.60
CA SER A 12 -28.63 -23.33 -16.37
C SER A 12 -27.36 -22.52 -16.71
N LEU A 13 -27.60 -21.27 -16.99
CA LEU A 13 -26.54 -20.29 -17.02
C LEU A 13 -26.06 -20.20 -15.59
N SER A 14 -25.09 -21.04 -15.23
CA SER A 14 -24.34 -20.84 -14.04
C SER A 14 -23.53 -19.56 -14.28
N ALA A 15 -24.05 -18.48 -13.77
CA ALA A 15 -23.29 -17.26 -13.68
C ALA A 15 -22.10 -17.57 -12.79
N LEU A 16 -20.97 -17.82 -13.41
CA LEU A 16 -19.70 -17.82 -12.72
C LEU A 16 -19.47 -16.39 -12.27
N SER A 17 -20.01 -16.06 -11.13
CA SER A 17 -19.60 -14.88 -10.44
C SER A 17 -18.14 -15.11 -10.03
N PHE A 18 -17.24 -14.56 -10.82
CA PHE A 18 -15.86 -14.41 -10.38
C PHE A 18 -15.88 -13.38 -9.27
N ASN A 19 -16.13 -13.82 -8.06
CA ASN A 19 -15.68 -13.10 -6.93
C ASN A 19 -14.16 -13.16 -6.97
N VAL A 20 -13.58 -12.19 -7.66
CA VAL A 20 -12.22 -11.87 -7.39
C VAL A 20 -12.26 -11.29 -5.97
N ALA A 21 -12.35 -12.16 -5.00
CA ALA A 21 -11.98 -11.80 -3.67
C ALA A 21 -10.53 -11.39 -3.79
N LEU A 22 -10.33 -10.09 -3.86
CA LEU A 22 -9.02 -9.53 -3.74
C LEU A 22 -8.57 -9.87 -2.33
N ALA A 23 -7.94 -11.03 -2.18
CA ALA A 23 -7.27 -11.39 -0.95
C ALA A 23 -6.20 -10.35 -0.59
N HIS A 24 -5.93 -9.45 -1.51
CA HIS A 24 -5.03 -8.31 -1.37
C HIS A 24 -5.78 -7.02 -1.02
N GLY A 25 -7.12 -7.07 -0.89
CA GLY A 25 -7.94 -5.89 -0.64
C GLY A 25 -7.96 -5.41 0.80
N GLU A 26 -7.22 -6.05 1.66
CA GLU A 26 -7.14 -5.68 3.06
C GLU A 26 -6.08 -4.60 3.31
N ASN A 27 -5.85 -3.72 2.33
CA ASN A 27 -5.01 -2.53 2.49
C ASN A 27 -5.75 -1.46 3.25
N LYS A 28 -6.16 -1.79 4.47
CA LYS A 28 -6.78 -0.82 5.35
C LYS A 28 -5.71 -0.15 6.20
N PRO A 29 -5.76 1.18 6.30
CA PRO A 29 -4.84 1.86 7.19
C PRO A 29 -5.09 1.43 8.64
N LYS A 30 -4.04 1.08 9.34
CA LYS A 30 -4.08 0.71 10.75
C LYS A 30 -3.79 1.90 11.68
N HIS A 31 -3.24 2.97 11.12
CA HIS A 31 -2.78 4.14 11.86
C HIS A 31 -3.38 5.44 11.32
N GLY A 32 -4.46 5.33 10.54
CA GLY A 32 -5.11 6.50 9.97
C GLY A 32 -4.38 7.17 8.82
N GLY A 33 -3.42 6.48 8.22
CA GLY A 33 -2.64 7.00 7.11
C GLY A 33 -3.15 6.58 5.74
N VAL A 34 -2.30 6.67 4.73
CA VAL A 34 -2.57 6.19 3.38
C VAL A 34 -1.74 4.96 3.11
N VAL A 35 -2.34 3.98 2.44
CA VAL A 35 -1.69 2.70 2.19
C VAL A 35 -1.33 2.54 0.72
N SER A 36 -0.25 1.83 0.47
CA SER A 36 0.21 1.47 -0.86
C SER A 36 0.97 0.15 -0.78
N ALA A 37 1.13 -0.52 -1.90
CA ALA A 37 1.83 -1.79 -1.97
C ALA A 37 2.99 -1.72 -2.95
N ALA A 38 4.09 -2.39 -2.63
CA ALA A 38 5.23 -2.55 -3.51
C ALA A 38 6.04 -3.77 -3.05
N SER A 39 6.61 -4.53 -3.97
CA SER A 39 7.46 -5.69 -3.67
C SER A 39 6.79 -6.70 -2.72
N ASP A 40 5.51 -6.95 -2.92
CA ASP A 40 4.68 -7.84 -2.08
C ASP A 40 4.56 -7.40 -0.61
N LEU A 41 4.91 -6.16 -0.30
CA LEU A 41 4.77 -5.58 1.03
C LEU A 41 3.69 -4.50 1.02
N HIS A 42 3.11 -4.27 2.17
CA HIS A 42 2.16 -3.19 2.39
C HIS A 42 2.83 -2.07 3.18
N PHE A 43 2.55 -0.85 2.78
CA PHE A 43 3.13 0.35 3.37
C PHE A 43 2.03 1.30 3.78
N GLU A 44 2.15 1.86 4.96
CA GLU A 44 1.25 2.91 5.42
C GLU A 44 2.04 4.16 5.78
N LEU A 45 1.72 5.26 5.11
CA LEU A 45 2.32 6.56 5.36
C LEU A 45 1.38 7.37 6.24
N VAL A 46 1.90 7.84 7.36
CA VAL A 46 1.12 8.58 8.36
C VAL A 46 1.78 9.95 8.56
N ALA A 47 0.99 11.01 8.42
CA ALA A 47 1.46 12.36 8.76
C ALA A 47 1.56 12.48 10.28
N THR A 48 2.67 13.03 10.76
CA THR A 48 2.89 13.30 12.18
C THR A 48 3.09 14.78 12.41
N SER A 49 3.12 15.20 13.67
CA SER A 49 3.35 16.62 14.00
C SER A 49 4.74 17.12 13.59
N THR A 50 5.71 16.21 13.43
CA THR A 50 7.10 16.56 13.09
C THR A 50 7.52 16.13 11.70
N GLY A 51 6.66 15.39 10.98
CA GLY A 51 6.98 14.91 9.65
C GLY A 51 6.09 13.76 9.23
N ALA A 52 6.65 12.55 9.14
CA ALA A 52 5.91 11.38 8.70
C ALA A 52 6.43 10.11 9.36
N ALA A 53 5.55 9.12 9.48
CA ALA A 53 5.91 7.77 9.88
C ALA A 53 5.52 6.82 8.74
N LEU A 54 6.35 5.81 8.52
CA LEU A 54 6.13 4.78 7.52
C LEU A 54 6.12 3.42 8.20
N TYR A 55 4.99 2.73 8.12
CA TYR A 55 4.81 1.37 8.63
C TYR A 55 4.89 0.39 7.48
N ILE A 56 5.53 -0.74 7.70
CA ILE A 56 5.70 -1.77 6.68
C ILE A 56 5.23 -3.09 7.23
N ASP A 57 4.34 -3.77 6.51
CA ASP A 57 3.92 -5.09 6.90
C ASP A 57 3.97 -6.07 5.73
N ASP A 58 4.06 -7.36 6.08
CA ASP A 58 4.07 -8.47 5.15
C ASP A 58 2.86 -9.34 5.45
N HIS A 59 1.78 -9.17 4.68
CA HIS A 59 0.53 -9.91 4.83
C HIS A 59 -0.05 -9.84 6.24
N GLY A 60 -0.05 -8.63 6.83
CA GLY A 60 -0.57 -8.38 8.14
C GLY A 60 0.43 -8.58 9.29
N LYS A 61 1.65 -8.99 8.99
CA LYS A 61 2.72 -9.16 9.98
C LYS A 61 3.73 -8.02 9.87
N PRO A 62 4.15 -7.43 10.99
CA PRO A 62 5.18 -6.39 10.95
C PRO A 62 6.47 -6.93 10.35
N VAL A 63 7.13 -6.11 9.53
CA VAL A 63 8.43 -6.41 8.96
C VAL A 63 9.53 -5.91 9.90
N ALA A 64 10.58 -6.70 10.08
CA ALA A 64 11.74 -6.26 10.84
C ALA A 64 12.44 -5.12 10.10
N LEU A 65 12.60 -3.98 10.76
CA LEU A 65 13.13 -2.76 10.15
C LEU A 65 14.62 -2.58 10.38
N THR A 66 15.25 -3.37 11.22
CA THR A 66 16.66 -3.29 11.53
C THR A 66 17.52 -3.35 10.25
N GLY A 67 18.36 -2.35 10.06
CA GLY A 67 19.22 -2.27 8.87
C GLY A 67 18.54 -1.70 7.63
N MET A 68 17.27 -1.33 7.72
CA MET A 68 16.59 -0.68 6.62
C MET A 68 16.92 0.80 6.58
N THR A 69 17.20 1.33 5.40
CA THR A 69 17.48 2.74 5.17
C THR A 69 16.55 3.26 4.09
N GLY A 70 16.39 4.57 4.04
CA GLY A 70 15.57 5.17 3.00
C GLY A 70 15.42 6.67 3.15
N LYS A 71 14.66 7.22 2.21
CA LYS A 71 14.27 8.62 2.25
C LYS A 71 12.87 8.81 1.69
N LEU A 72 12.21 9.85 2.16
CA LEU A 72 10.97 10.33 1.57
C LEU A 72 11.27 11.53 0.68
N THR A 73 10.68 11.55 -0.49
CA THR A 73 10.62 12.72 -1.36
C THR A 73 9.17 13.17 -1.42
N VAL A 74 8.94 14.43 -1.09
CA VAL A 74 7.62 15.02 -1.02
C VAL A 74 7.49 16.06 -2.14
N LEU A 75 6.49 15.90 -2.99
CA LEU A 75 6.22 16.80 -4.10
C LEU A 75 4.89 17.51 -3.84
N ASN A 76 4.98 18.81 -3.58
CA ASN A 76 3.81 19.67 -3.41
C ASN A 76 3.81 20.70 -4.54
N GLY A 77 3.10 20.40 -5.61
CA GLY A 77 3.16 21.21 -6.82
C GLY A 77 4.57 21.15 -7.42
N THR A 78 5.22 22.29 -7.48
CA THR A 78 6.60 22.41 -7.97
C THR A 78 7.65 22.34 -6.85
N GLU A 79 7.21 22.31 -5.61
CA GLU A 79 8.13 22.22 -4.46
C GLU A 79 8.48 20.77 -4.16
N LYS A 80 9.77 20.52 -4.01
CA LYS A 80 10.31 19.23 -3.66
C LYS A 80 11.03 19.30 -2.34
N SER A 81 10.66 18.43 -1.42
CA SER A 81 11.33 18.30 -0.11
C SER A 81 11.76 16.86 0.08
N GLU A 82 12.87 16.65 0.76
CA GLU A 82 13.39 15.33 1.06
C GLU A 82 13.72 15.21 2.54
N ALA A 83 13.53 14.02 3.10
CA ALA A 83 13.97 13.70 4.45
C ALA A 83 14.41 12.24 4.54
N VAL A 84 15.43 12.00 5.33
CA VAL A 84 15.94 10.65 5.58
C VAL A 84 14.97 9.92 6.49
N LEU A 85 14.71 8.65 6.18
CA LEU A 85 13.95 7.74 7.02
C LEU A 85 14.89 7.03 8.00
N THR A 86 14.54 7.06 9.28
CA THR A 86 15.29 6.38 10.33
C THR A 86 14.39 5.43 11.08
N VAL A 87 14.95 4.30 11.52
CA VAL A 87 14.20 3.30 12.28
C VAL A 87 13.88 3.84 13.67
N ALA A 88 12.60 3.77 14.04
CA ALA A 88 12.09 4.20 15.34
C ALA A 88 11.08 3.18 15.85
N GLY A 89 11.55 2.11 16.49
CA GLY A 89 10.69 1.03 16.95
C GLY A 89 10.10 0.23 15.81
N ASP A 90 8.78 0.24 15.68
CA ASP A 90 8.02 -0.52 14.68
C ASP A 90 7.78 0.25 13.39
N LYS A 91 8.41 1.40 13.20
CA LYS A 91 8.20 2.28 12.05
C LYS A 91 9.49 2.96 11.63
N LEU A 92 9.46 3.52 10.43
CA LEU A 92 10.48 4.46 9.97
C LEU A 92 9.93 5.87 10.13
N GLU A 93 10.75 6.80 10.58
CA GLU A 93 10.36 8.19 10.76
C GLU A 93 11.17 9.13 9.86
N ALA A 94 10.49 10.13 9.34
CA ALA A 94 11.09 11.25 8.62
C ALA A 94 10.67 12.54 9.31
N LYS A 95 11.64 13.37 9.68
CA LYS A 95 11.37 14.64 10.35
C LYS A 95 11.58 15.82 9.41
N GLY A 96 10.94 16.95 9.74
CA GLY A 96 11.10 18.17 8.98
C GLY A 96 10.29 18.24 7.70
N LEU A 97 9.29 17.37 7.56
CA LEU A 97 8.35 17.38 6.45
C LEU A 97 6.97 17.78 6.91
N LYS A 98 6.22 18.39 6.01
CA LYS A 98 4.81 18.66 6.22
C LYS A 98 4.01 18.00 5.11
N LEU A 99 3.18 17.04 5.46
CA LEU A 99 2.32 16.34 4.51
C LEU A 99 0.95 17.02 4.52
N VAL A 100 0.58 17.58 3.39
CA VAL A 100 -0.73 18.19 3.19
C VAL A 100 -1.52 17.38 2.17
N LYS A 101 -2.84 17.48 2.24
CA LYS A 101 -3.75 16.79 1.33
C LYS A 101 -3.37 17.04 -0.13
N GLY A 102 -3.32 15.98 -0.92
CA GLY A 102 -2.99 16.05 -2.34
C GLY A 102 -1.51 15.95 -2.66
N THR A 103 -0.65 15.99 -1.66
CA THR A 103 0.80 15.87 -1.84
C THR A 103 1.19 14.49 -2.33
N LYS A 104 2.12 14.43 -3.27
CA LYS A 104 2.70 13.18 -3.74
C LYS A 104 3.94 12.86 -2.93
N VAL A 105 4.06 11.62 -2.47
CA VAL A 105 5.21 11.17 -1.69
C VAL A 105 5.78 9.92 -2.31
N VAL A 106 7.10 9.89 -2.44
CA VAL A 106 7.84 8.71 -2.90
C VAL A 106 8.76 8.27 -1.77
N ALA A 107 8.60 7.03 -1.34
CA ALA A 107 9.52 6.41 -0.38
C ALA A 107 10.49 5.52 -1.15
N ALA A 108 11.78 5.82 -1.07
CA ALA A 108 12.84 5.00 -1.63
C ALA A 108 13.56 4.31 -0.48
N LEU A 109 13.45 2.99 -0.43
CA LEU A 109 13.97 2.18 0.66
C LEU A 109 15.04 1.22 0.15
N THR A 110 15.99 0.91 1.02
CA THR A 110 16.98 -0.14 0.79
C THR A 110 16.92 -1.12 1.95
N THR A 111 16.71 -2.39 1.63
CA THR A 111 16.66 -3.46 2.63
C THR A 111 18.06 -3.83 3.10
N PRO A 112 18.20 -4.54 4.24
CA PRO A 112 19.50 -5.05 4.67
C PRO A 112 20.20 -5.92 3.61
N ALA A 113 19.42 -6.59 2.76
CA ALA A 113 19.94 -7.39 1.65
C ALA A 113 20.30 -6.55 0.42
N LYS A 114 20.33 -5.22 0.53
CA LYS A 114 20.65 -4.29 -0.54
C LYS A 114 19.62 -4.24 -1.67
N LYS A 115 18.38 -4.62 -1.39
CA LYS A 115 17.31 -4.56 -2.36
C LYS A 115 16.62 -3.20 -2.29
N ALA A 116 16.42 -2.56 -3.43
CA ALA A 116 15.73 -1.27 -3.53
C ALA A 116 14.23 -1.49 -3.65
N ILE A 117 13.46 -0.71 -2.88
CA ILE A 117 12.00 -0.69 -2.95
C ILE A 117 11.56 0.76 -3.13
N THR A 118 10.70 1.00 -4.10
CA THR A 118 10.11 2.33 -4.29
C THR A 118 8.61 2.22 -4.15
N VAL A 119 8.02 3.04 -3.29
CA VAL A 119 6.58 3.06 -3.08
C VAL A 119 6.08 4.50 -3.13
N ARG A 120 4.90 4.68 -3.74
CA ARG A 120 4.31 6.00 -4.00
C ARG A 120 2.99 6.15 -3.27
N PHE A 121 2.76 7.34 -2.76
CA PHE A 121 1.55 7.71 -2.03
C PHE A 121 0.98 9.02 -2.55
N THR A 122 -0.31 9.18 -2.36
CA THR A 122 -0.97 10.49 -2.43
C THR A 122 -1.62 10.74 -1.08
N VAL A 123 -1.28 11.85 -0.45
CA VAL A 123 -1.81 12.20 0.86
C VAL A 123 -3.29 12.58 0.72
N LYS A 124 -4.12 11.98 1.54
CA LYS A 124 -5.57 12.25 1.57
C LYS A 124 -5.96 13.20 2.69
#